data_05f5012f176fec9d9fa3ace4db6a6bf9
#
_entry.id   05f5012f176fec9d9fa3ace4db6a6bf9
#
_cell.length_a   1.000
_cell.length_b   1.000
_cell.length_c   1.000
_cell.angle_alpha   90.00
_cell.angle_beta   90.00
_cell.angle_gamma   90.00
#
_symmetry.space_group_name_H-M   'P 1'
#
loop_
_entity.id
_entity.type
_entity.pdbx_description
1 polymer ?
#
loop_
_entity_poly.entity_id
_entity_poly.type
_entity_poly.pdbx_seq_one_letter_code
_entity_poly.pdbx_strand_id
1 'polypeptide(L)'
;MTSKVNKIYWDSTAFICFLKRMEGERRKICEDILYHARDGNVNLYTSTFTITEVIRPQTVDVAGTRLISPEEIADIQGMFEWPWVKKIDLDQRVARKAVELERDYGLSTADSIHAASAVVAKVDVLQHWERKDEFGKISRLVAVEQPRMLTYRAVAQMPNSAHNRLFRTAAAMVGQQHLRLRSRP
;
A
#
# COMPACT_ATOMS: atom_id res chain seq x y z
N MET A 1 -3.66 -25.76 12.46
CA MET A 1 -3.09 -24.55 13.07
C MET A 1 -2.92 -23.52 11.97
N THR A 2 -3.75 -22.51 11.88
CA THR A 2 -3.58 -21.39 10.94
C THR A 2 -2.37 -20.59 11.41
N SER A 3 -1.28 -20.57 10.62
CA SER A 3 -0.12 -19.74 10.92
C SER A 3 -0.58 -18.28 10.98
N LYS A 4 -0.18 -17.58 12.03
CA LYS A 4 -0.49 -16.16 12.19
C LYS A 4 0.24 -15.39 11.09
N VAL A 5 -0.48 -14.73 10.18
CA VAL A 5 0.11 -13.83 9.21
C VAL A 5 0.80 -12.70 9.97
N ASN A 6 2.10 -12.56 9.80
CA ASN A 6 2.90 -11.56 10.50
C ASN A 6 3.55 -10.55 9.53
N LYS A 7 3.77 -10.95 8.26
CA LYS A 7 4.42 -10.15 7.24
C LYS A 7 3.50 -10.00 6.05
N ILE A 8 3.00 -8.80 5.85
CA ILE A 8 2.11 -8.44 4.75
C ILE A 8 2.90 -7.55 3.77
N TYR A 9 2.84 -7.87 2.49
CA TYR A 9 3.32 -7.00 1.43
C TYR A 9 2.14 -6.34 0.73
N TRP A 10 2.19 -5.03 0.58
CA TRP A 10 1.26 -4.26 -0.24
C TRP A 10 1.91 -3.81 -1.54
N ASP A 11 1.20 -4.02 -2.64
CA ASP A 11 1.49 -3.35 -3.91
C ASP A 11 1.00 -1.90 -3.91
N SER A 12 1.16 -1.21 -5.03
CA SER A 12 0.71 0.18 -5.18
C SER A 12 -0.81 0.34 -5.08
N THR A 13 -1.59 -0.67 -5.48
CA THR A 13 -3.06 -0.56 -5.51
C THR A 13 -3.67 -0.44 -4.11
N ALA A 14 -3.05 -1.06 -3.10
CA ALA A 14 -3.48 -0.94 -1.71
C ALA A 14 -3.22 0.48 -1.15
N PHE A 15 -2.04 1.06 -1.42
CA PHE A 15 -1.74 2.43 -1.03
C PHE A 15 -2.59 3.45 -1.79
N ILE A 16 -2.80 3.25 -3.09
CA ILE A 16 -3.68 4.10 -3.91
C ILE A 16 -5.11 4.07 -3.37
N CYS A 17 -5.62 2.90 -2.98
CA CYS A 17 -6.94 2.76 -2.38
C CYS A 17 -7.08 3.58 -1.08
N PHE A 18 -6.06 3.57 -0.23
CA PHE A 18 -6.02 4.36 0.99
C PHE A 18 -5.95 5.86 0.71
N LEU A 19 -5.05 6.29 -0.18
CA LEU A 19 -4.77 7.69 -0.48
C LEU A 19 -5.88 8.38 -1.27
N LYS A 20 -6.46 7.69 -2.26
CA LYS A 20 -7.48 8.27 -3.15
C LYS A 20 -8.83 8.49 -2.50
N ARG A 21 -8.98 8.24 -1.21
CA ARG A 21 -10.27 8.37 -0.52
C ARG A 21 -11.39 7.66 -1.27
N MET A 22 -11.12 6.49 -1.80
CA MET A 22 -12.20 5.63 -2.26
C MET A 22 -13.08 5.40 -1.03
N GLU A 23 -14.19 6.11 -0.99
CA GLU A 23 -15.17 5.93 0.08
C GLU A 23 -15.61 4.47 0.07
N GLY A 24 -15.70 3.87 1.26
CA GLY A 24 -16.22 2.51 1.36
C GLY A 24 -15.35 1.55 2.17
N GLU A 25 -15.73 0.30 2.07
CA GLU A 25 -15.17 -0.80 2.85
C GLU A 25 -13.67 -1.03 2.59
N ARG A 26 -13.21 -0.93 1.34
CA ARG A 26 -11.80 -1.13 0.98
C ARG A 26 -10.87 -0.19 1.72
N ARG A 27 -11.25 1.08 1.84
CA ARG A 27 -10.46 2.05 2.58
C ARG A 27 -10.38 1.70 4.06
N LYS A 28 -11.50 1.32 4.67
CA LYS A 28 -11.55 0.91 6.08
C LYS A 28 -10.64 -0.30 6.34
N ILE A 29 -10.60 -1.24 5.39
CA ILE A 29 -9.71 -2.39 5.45
C ILE A 29 -8.23 -1.95 5.41
N CYS A 30 -7.88 -1.03 4.50
CA CYS A 30 -6.52 -0.51 4.43
C CYS A 30 -6.14 0.25 5.72
N GLU A 31 -7.04 1.08 6.23
CA GLU A 31 -6.86 1.78 7.51
C GLU A 31 -6.62 0.79 8.67
N ASP A 32 -7.42 -0.27 8.77
CA ASP A 32 -7.28 -1.32 9.78
C ASP A 32 -5.88 -1.98 9.74
N ILE A 33 -5.41 -2.36 8.54
CA ILE A 33 -4.09 -2.98 8.38
C ILE A 33 -2.97 -1.99 8.75
N LEU A 34 -3.09 -0.71 8.37
CA LEU A 34 -2.14 0.34 8.76
C LEU A 34 -2.10 0.55 10.28
N TYR A 35 -3.26 0.53 10.96
CA TYR A 35 -3.32 0.57 12.42
C TYR A 35 -2.60 -0.63 13.03
N HIS A 36 -2.86 -1.82 12.53
CA HIS A 36 -2.18 -3.03 13.02
C HIS A 36 -0.68 -3.01 12.77
N ALA A 37 -0.23 -2.44 11.65
CA ALA A 37 1.20 -2.27 11.36
C ALA A 37 1.85 -1.27 12.33
N ARG A 38 1.20 -0.12 12.56
CA ARG A 38 1.67 0.89 13.53
C ARG A 38 1.78 0.31 14.94
N ASP A 39 0.80 -0.48 15.35
CA ASP A 39 0.74 -1.08 16.69
C ASP A 39 1.63 -2.33 16.82
N GLY A 40 2.40 -2.68 15.77
CA GLY A 40 3.35 -3.79 15.78
C GLY A 40 2.70 -5.19 15.70
N ASN A 41 1.40 -5.26 15.42
CA ASN A 41 0.68 -6.54 15.30
C ASN A 41 1.02 -7.28 14.01
N VAL A 42 1.36 -6.54 12.96
CA VAL A 42 1.86 -7.04 11.68
C VAL A 42 3.05 -6.22 11.20
N ASN A 43 3.86 -6.81 10.34
CA ASN A 43 4.92 -6.11 9.63
C ASN A 43 4.44 -5.80 8.21
N LEU A 44 4.25 -4.53 7.90
CA LEU A 44 3.84 -4.08 6.57
C LEU A 44 5.07 -3.78 5.73
N TYR A 45 5.15 -4.44 4.58
CA TYR A 45 6.21 -4.28 3.59
C TYR A 45 5.67 -3.71 2.30
N THR A 46 6.52 -3.01 1.59
CA THR A 46 6.28 -2.59 0.20
C THR A 46 7.62 -2.42 -0.52
N SER A 47 7.61 -2.16 -1.81
CA SER A 47 8.82 -1.83 -2.57
C SER A 47 9.05 -0.32 -2.60
N THR A 48 10.32 0.12 -2.69
CA THR A 48 10.63 1.51 -3.05
C THR A 48 10.05 1.89 -4.42
N PHE A 49 9.87 0.92 -5.30
CA PHE A 49 9.18 1.09 -6.59
C PHE A 49 7.72 1.57 -6.42
N THR A 50 7.03 1.13 -5.37
CA THR A 50 5.65 1.55 -5.05
C THR A 50 5.52 3.06 -4.97
N ILE A 51 6.54 3.77 -4.46
CA ILE A 51 6.55 5.23 -4.34
C ILE A 51 6.36 5.88 -5.70
N THR A 52 7.03 5.35 -6.73
CA THR A 52 6.96 5.91 -8.10
C THR A 52 5.59 5.70 -8.72
N GLU A 53 4.93 4.57 -8.44
CA GLU A 53 3.60 4.27 -8.96
C GLU A 53 2.50 5.06 -8.28
N VAL A 54 2.61 5.25 -6.95
CA VAL A 54 1.63 6.01 -6.18
C VAL A 54 1.68 7.50 -6.51
N ILE A 55 2.89 8.05 -6.77
CA ILE A 55 3.09 9.44 -7.18
C ILE A 55 2.73 9.67 -8.66
N ARG A 56 2.71 8.60 -9.46
CA ARG A 56 2.42 8.71 -10.89
C ARG A 56 1.11 9.46 -11.14
N PRO A 57 1.12 10.47 -12.04
CA PRO A 57 -0.10 11.20 -12.41
C PRO A 57 -1.15 10.20 -12.88
N GLN A 58 -2.32 10.26 -12.26
CA GLN A 58 -3.42 9.42 -12.68
C GLN A 58 -4.24 10.17 -13.70
N THR A 59 -4.48 9.57 -14.84
CA THR A 59 -5.46 10.04 -15.80
C THR A 59 -6.82 10.16 -15.10
N VAL A 60 -7.23 11.39 -14.85
CA VAL A 60 -8.59 11.71 -14.43
C VAL A 60 -9.30 12.19 -15.67
N ASP A 61 -10.28 11.41 -16.11
CA ASP A 61 -11.22 11.72 -17.20
C ASP A 61 -10.65 12.10 -18.57
N VAL A 62 -11.54 12.01 -19.57
CA VAL A 62 -11.35 12.31 -21.00
C VAL A 62 -10.77 13.71 -21.27
N ALA A 63 -10.58 14.56 -20.26
CA ALA A 63 -10.19 15.95 -20.38
C ALA A 63 -8.75 16.28 -19.94
N GLY A 64 -7.96 15.34 -19.41
CA GLY A 64 -6.55 15.66 -19.13
C GLY A 64 -5.91 14.89 -17.95
N THR A 65 -4.59 14.82 -17.97
CA THR A 65 -3.77 14.32 -16.87
C THR A 65 -3.78 15.34 -15.74
N ARG A 66 -4.32 14.99 -14.57
CA ARG A 66 -4.13 15.79 -13.37
C ARG A 66 -2.69 15.64 -12.91
N LEU A 67 -1.95 16.73 -12.92
CA LEU A 67 -0.64 16.77 -12.27
C LEU A 67 -0.86 16.78 -10.75
N ILE A 68 -0.15 15.91 -10.04
CA ILE A 68 -0.08 15.92 -8.58
C ILE A 68 0.73 17.15 -8.16
N SER A 69 0.25 17.91 -7.16
CA SER A 69 0.97 19.08 -6.69
C SER A 69 2.23 18.68 -5.90
N PRO A 70 3.24 19.57 -5.77
CA PRO A 70 4.41 19.31 -4.94
C PRO A 70 4.05 18.97 -3.49
N GLU A 71 3.01 19.58 -2.93
CA GLU A 71 2.54 19.32 -1.57
C GLU A 71 1.93 17.92 -1.47
N GLU A 72 1.13 17.50 -2.45
CA GLU A 72 0.59 16.14 -2.51
C GLU A 72 1.71 15.10 -2.64
N ILE A 73 2.75 15.39 -3.40
CA ILE A 73 3.93 14.52 -3.50
C ILE A 73 4.62 14.39 -2.14
N ALA A 74 4.83 15.51 -1.44
CA ALA A 74 5.46 15.50 -0.12
C ALA A 74 4.64 14.70 0.90
N ASP A 75 3.31 14.82 0.88
CA ASP A 75 2.41 14.07 1.75
C ASP A 75 2.48 12.55 1.50
N ILE A 76 2.50 12.14 0.22
CA ILE A 76 2.64 10.74 -0.18
C ILE A 76 4.01 10.21 0.27
N GLN A 77 5.09 10.95 0.02
CA GLN A 77 6.43 10.58 0.46
C GLN A 77 6.51 10.44 1.98
N GLY A 78 5.90 11.38 2.72
CA GLY A 78 5.83 11.33 4.19
C GLY A 78 5.17 10.06 4.72
N MET A 79 4.18 9.51 4.04
CA MET A 79 3.55 8.24 4.41
C MET A 79 4.55 7.07 4.29
N PHE A 80 5.39 7.07 3.27
CA PHE A 80 6.42 6.04 3.11
C PHE A 80 7.57 6.17 4.11
N GLU A 81 7.70 7.32 4.80
CA GLU A 81 8.67 7.50 5.90
C GLU A 81 8.14 7.01 7.26
N TRP A 82 6.92 6.53 7.36
CA TRP A 82 6.41 5.92 8.59
C TRP A 82 7.25 4.69 8.97
N PRO A 83 7.72 4.60 10.22
CA PRO A 83 8.65 3.55 10.65
C PRO A 83 8.05 2.13 10.60
N TRP A 84 6.74 2.03 10.54
CA TRP A 84 6.03 0.74 10.42
C TRP A 84 5.77 0.32 8.96
N VAL A 85 6.07 1.16 7.96
CA VAL A 85 6.06 0.80 6.54
C VAL A 85 7.48 0.46 6.11
N LYS A 86 7.77 -0.83 6.02
CA LYS A 86 9.10 -1.35 5.68
C LYS A 86 9.28 -1.38 4.17
N LYS A 87 10.26 -0.64 3.69
CA LYS A 87 10.57 -0.55 2.27
C LYS A 87 11.60 -1.61 1.87
N ILE A 88 11.35 -2.27 0.76
CA ILE A 88 12.29 -3.19 0.09
C ILE A 88 12.88 -2.43 -1.09
N ASP A 89 14.18 -2.24 -1.08
CA ASP A 89 14.87 -1.58 -2.17
C ASP A 89 14.84 -2.40 -3.45
N LEU A 90 14.66 -1.74 -4.58
CA LEU A 90 14.82 -2.35 -5.91
C LEU A 90 16.31 -2.52 -6.18
N ASP A 91 16.96 -3.40 -5.42
CA ASP A 91 18.36 -3.77 -5.58
C ASP A 91 18.55 -4.85 -6.66
N GLN A 92 19.80 -5.22 -6.90
CA GLN A 92 20.14 -6.24 -7.91
C GLN A 92 19.48 -7.60 -7.64
N ARG A 93 19.24 -7.97 -6.37
CA ARG A 93 18.58 -9.24 -6.02
C ARG A 93 17.12 -9.21 -6.44
N VAL A 94 16.45 -8.12 -6.11
CA VAL A 94 15.04 -7.92 -6.49
C VAL A 94 14.93 -7.85 -8.02
N ALA A 95 15.80 -7.09 -8.69
CA ALA A 95 15.79 -6.96 -10.15
C ALA A 95 15.99 -8.32 -10.85
N ARG A 96 16.96 -9.12 -10.43
CA ARG A 96 17.19 -10.46 -10.99
C ARG A 96 15.97 -11.36 -10.77
N LYS A 97 15.40 -11.34 -9.56
CA LYS A 97 14.20 -12.14 -9.26
C LYS A 97 12.99 -11.68 -10.07
N ALA A 98 12.85 -10.39 -10.32
CA ALA A 98 11.79 -9.86 -11.18
C ALA A 98 11.91 -10.39 -12.62
N VAL A 99 13.12 -10.38 -13.21
CA VAL A 99 13.37 -10.95 -14.55
C VAL A 99 13.01 -12.44 -14.61
N GLU A 100 13.35 -13.23 -13.58
CA GLU A 100 12.96 -14.64 -13.50
C GLU A 100 11.41 -14.78 -13.50
N LEU A 101 10.73 -13.99 -12.66
CA LEU A 101 9.26 -14.07 -12.54
C LEU A 101 8.55 -13.58 -13.80
N GLU A 102 9.06 -12.55 -14.47
CA GLU A 102 8.55 -12.09 -15.76
C GLU A 102 8.66 -13.19 -16.82
N ARG A 103 9.81 -13.82 -16.92
CA ARG A 103 10.08 -14.90 -17.88
C ARG A 103 9.24 -16.16 -17.59
N ASP A 104 9.20 -16.60 -16.33
CA ASP A 104 8.63 -17.91 -15.97
C ASP A 104 7.12 -17.88 -15.78
N TYR A 105 6.56 -16.71 -15.40
CA TYR A 105 5.13 -16.55 -15.09
C TYR A 105 4.43 -15.54 -16.02
N GLY A 106 5.15 -14.84 -16.90
CA GLY A 106 4.57 -13.86 -17.81
C GLY A 106 3.91 -12.68 -17.07
N LEU A 107 4.50 -12.26 -15.97
CA LEU A 107 4.08 -11.04 -15.26
C LEU A 107 4.49 -9.79 -16.03
N SER A 108 3.77 -8.68 -15.84
CA SER A 108 4.26 -7.38 -16.28
C SER A 108 5.53 -7.00 -15.50
N THR A 109 6.35 -6.08 -16.04
CA THR A 109 7.55 -5.62 -15.33
C THR A 109 7.22 -5.05 -13.95
N ALA A 110 6.15 -4.28 -13.82
CA ALA A 110 5.72 -3.73 -12.54
C ALA A 110 5.30 -4.83 -11.55
N ASP A 111 4.44 -5.77 -11.99
CA ASP A 111 4.00 -6.87 -11.15
C ASP A 111 5.16 -7.79 -10.76
N SER A 112 6.11 -8.03 -11.67
CA SER A 112 7.30 -8.83 -11.39
C SER A 112 8.19 -8.21 -10.33
N ILE A 113 8.32 -6.88 -10.30
CA ILE A 113 9.05 -6.15 -9.25
C ILE A 113 8.36 -6.29 -7.90
N HIS A 114 7.03 -6.13 -7.84
CA HIS A 114 6.28 -6.33 -6.60
C HIS A 114 6.37 -7.77 -6.11
N ALA A 115 6.14 -8.74 -6.99
CA ALA A 115 6.26 -10.16 -6.69
C ALA A 115 7.66 -10.53 -6.19
N ALA A 116 8.71 -10.05 -6.88
CA ALA A 116 10.10 -10.28 -6.48
C ALA A 116 10.41 -9.68 -5.11
N SER A 117 9.96 -8.45 -4.85
CA SER A 117 10.13 -7.80 -3.55
C SER A 117 9.49 -8.61 -2.44
N ALA A 118 8.26 -9.08 -2.64
CA ALA A 118 7.54 -9.91 -1.68
C ALA A 118 8.27 -11.25 -1.40
N VAL A 119 8.73 -11.93 -2.46
CA VAL A 119 9.45 -13.21 -2.36
C VAL A 119 10.80 -13.02 -1.68
N VAL A 120 11.58 -12.01 -2.05
CA VAL A 120 12.91 -11.72 -1.47
C VAL A 120 12.79 -11.34 0.00
N ALA A 121 11.76 -10.59 0.39
CA ALA A 121 11.48 -10.24 1.78
C ALA A 121 10.91 -11.40 2.61
N LYS A 122 10.56 -12.52 1.96
CA LYS A 122 9.93 -13.69 2.60
C LYS A 122 8.70 -13.27 3.41
N VAL A 123 7.80 -12.54 2.77
CA VAL A 123 6.52 -12.18 3.39
C VAL A 123 5.58 -13.38 3.41
N ASP A 124 4.62 -13.35 4.32
CA ASP A 124 3.62 -14.42 4.42
C ASP A 124 2.56 -14.28 3.33
N VAL A 125 2.23 -13.02 2.95
CA VAL A 125 1.19 -12.73 1.99
C VAL A 125 1.48 -11.45 1.20
N LEU A 126 1.20 -11.47 -0.11
CA LEU A 126 1.12 -10.32 -0.98
C LEU A 126 -0.36 -9.94 -1.14
N GLN A 127 -0.69 -8.69 -0.84
CA GLN A 127 -2.04 -8.16 -0.94
C GLN A 127 -2.15 -7.06 -2.00
N HIS A 128 -3.20 -7.12 -2.82
CA HIS A 128 -3.49 -6.17 -3.89
C HIS A 128 -5.01 -6.02 -4.13
N TRP A 129 -5.41 -4.90 -4.78
CA TRP A 129 -6.81 -4.65 -5.15
C TRP A 129 -7.09 -4.79 -6.65
N GLU A 130 -6.18 -5.30 -7.43
CA GLU A 130 -6.39 -5.45 -8.87
C GLU A 130 -7.50 -6.43 -9.20
N ARG A 131 -8.22 -6.15 -10.31
CA ARG A 131 -9.28 -7.04 -10.81
C ARG A 131 -8.72 -8.26 -11.51
N LYS A 132 -7.59 -8.11 -12.21
CA LYS A 132 -6.86 -9.21 -12.82
C LYS A 132 -5.91 -9.78 -11.78
N ASP A 133 -6.10 -11.05 -11.46
CA ASP A 133 -5.23 -11.76 -10.52
C ASP A 133 -3.95 -12.24 -11.24
N GLU A 134 -3.14 -11.29 -11.70
CA GLU A 134 -1.84 -11.60 -12.29
C GLU A 134 -0.91 -12.24 -11.27
N PHE A 135 -1.00 -11.82 -10.01
CA PHE A 135 -0.23 -12.40 -8.91
C PHE A 135 -0.67 -13.83 -8.54
N GLY A 136 -1.86 -14.27 -8.89
CA GLY A 136 -2.30 -15.66 -8.70
C GLY A 136 -1.36 -16.67 -9.34
N LYS A 137 -0.67 -16.30 -10.41
CA LYS A 137 0.34 -17.13 -11.10
C LYS A 137 1.51 -17.52 -10.19
N ILE A 138 1.84 -16.71 -9.18
CA ILE A 138 2.95 -16.95 -8.24
C ILE A 138 2.49 -17.44 -6.86
N SER A 139 1.25 -17.85 -6.72
CA SER A 139 0.67 -18.29 -5.43
C SER A 139 1.39 -19.46 -4.76
N ARG A 140 2.22 -20.19 -5.52
CA ARG A 140 3.12 -21.23 -4.97
C ARG A 140 4.38 -20.67 -4.31
N LEU A 141 4.75 -19.42 -4.59
CA LEU A 141 5.94 -18.77 -4.05
C LEU A 141 5.62 -17.89 -2.84
N VAL A 142 4.48 -17.23 -2.88
CA VAL A 142 3.95 -16.39 -1.80
C VAL A 142 2.42 -16.45 -1.86
N ALA A 143 1.75 -16.48 -0.71
CA ALA A 143 0.30 -16.39 -0.69
C ALA A 143 -0.16 -15.04 -1.27
N VAL A 144 -1.22 -15.07 -2.07
CA VAL A 144 -1.78 -13.88 -2.72
C VAL A 144 -3.25 -13.74 -2.32
N GLU A 145 -3.65 -12.57 -1.86
CA GLU A 145 -5.04 -12.29 -1.48
C GLU A 145 -5.40 -10.81 -1.65
N GLN A 146 -6.68 -10.50 -1.61
CA GLN A 146 -7.12 -9.12 -1.41
C GLN A 146 -6.97 -8.72 0.06
N PRO A 147 -6.65 -7.45 0.37
CA PRO A 147 -6.65 -6.96 1.73
C PRO A 147 -7.99 -7.23 2.43
N ARG A 148 -7.93 -7.66 3.69
CA ARG A 148 -9.09 -7.94 4.53
C ARG A 148 -8.87 -7.46 5.95
N MET A 149 -9.96 -7.19 6.66
CA MET A 149 -9.89 -6.83 8.08
C MET A 149 -9.13 -7.89 8.88
N LEU A 150 -8.22 -7.45 9.73
CA LEU A 150 -7.44 -8.36 10.56
C LEU A 150 -8.23 -8.65 11.84
N THR A 151 -8.70 -9.88 11.98
CA THR A 151 -9.37 -10.34 13.21
C THR A 151 -8.34 -10.64 14.28
N TYR A 152 -7.88 -9.62 14.99
CA TYR A 152 -7.14 -9.83 16.23
C TYR A 152 -8.12 -9.75 17.42
N ARG A 153 -8.10 -10.76 18.29
CA ARG A 153 -8.80 -10.69 19.57
C ARG A 153 -8.32 -9.44 20.30
N ALA A 154 -9.30 -8.60 20.65
CA ALA A 154 -9.26 -7.41 21.46
C ALA A 154 -7.85 -6.89 21.79
N VAL A 155 -7.42 -5.88 21.05
CA VAL A 155 -6.37 -4.99 21.50
C VAL A 155 -6.86 -4.32 22.77
N ALA A 156 -6.13 -4.46 23.86
CA ALA A 156 -6.41 -3.74 25.09
C ALA A 156 -6.55 -2.25 24.75
N GLN A 157 -7.57 -1.61 25.31
CA GLN A 157 -7.92 -0.22 25.07
C GLN A 157 -6.72 0.68 25.17
N MET A 158 -6.27 1.24 24.04
CA MET A 158 -5.21 2.23 24.02
C MET A 158 -5.75 3.61 24.36
N PRO A 159 -4.99 4.44 25.08
CA PRO A 159 -5.41 5.81 25.38
C PRO A 159 -5.53 6.64 24.08
N ASN A 160 -6.68 7.27 23.94
CA ASN A 160 -7.15 8.02 22.76
C ASN A 160 -6.29 9.21 22.30
N SER A 161 -5.22 9.60 23.00
CA SER A 161 -4.53 10.87 22.77
C SER A 161 -3.43 10.82 21.69
N ALA A 162 -2.71 9.71 21.54
CA ALA A 162 -1.69 9.55 20.50
C ALA A 162 -2.29 9.15 19.14
N HIS A 163 -3.43 8.46 19.19
CA HIS A 163 -4.17 7.92 18.08
C HIS A 163 -4.66 8.99 17.08
N ASN A 164 -5.10 10.12 17.63
CA ASN A 164 -5.76 11.15 16.84
C ASN A 164 -4.81 12.11 16.10
N ARG A 165 -3.54 12.21 16.50
CA ARG A 165 -2.66 13.26 15.99
C ARG A 165 -2.06 12.91 14.62
N LEU A 166 -1.55 11.70 14.43
CA LEU A 166 -0.89 11.29 13.17
C LEU A 166 -1.87 11.03 12.04
N PHE A 167 -3.02 10.41 12.34
CA PHE A 167 -4.07 10.20 11.33
C PHE A 167 -4.92 11.45 11.08
N ARG A 168 -5.05 12.35 12.06
CA ARG A 168 -5.61 13.68 11.83
C ARG A 168 -4.70 14.52 10.94
N THR A 169 -3.40 14.36 11.01
CA THR A 169 -2.48 15.05 10.11
C THR A 169 -2.61 14.51 8.69
N ALA A 170 -2.59 13.20 8.48
CA ALA A 170 -2.84 12.59 7.17
C ALA A 170 -4.27 12.83 6.68
N ALA A 171 -5.28 12.74 7.54
CA ALA A 171 -6.69 13.01 7.20
C ALA A 171 -7.01 14.50 7.12
N ALA A 172 -6.35 15.38 7.91
CA ALA A 172 -6.54 16.82 7.85
C ALA A 172 -5.81 17.44 6.66
N MET A 173 -4.62 16.97 6.32
CA MET A 173 -3.92 17.36 5.09
C MET A 173 -4.76 17.07 3.86
N VAL A 174 -5.42 15.91 3.83
CA VAL A 174 -6.37 15.53 2.79
C VAL A 174 -7.72 16.27 2.93
N GLY A 175 -8.11 16.78 4.13
CA GLY A 175 -9.37 17.52 4.42
C GLY A 175 -9.36 18.99 3.99
N GLN A 176 -8.24 19.67 4.15
CA GLN A 176 -8.11 21.07 3.79
C GLN A 176 -8.19 21.33 2.27
N GLN A 177 -7.87 20.34 1.44
CA GLN A 177 -7.95 20.49 -0.02
C GLN A 177 -9.39 20.57 -0.55
N HIS A 178 -10.36 19.89 0.09
CA HIS A 178 -11.77 19.96 -0.35
C HIS A 178 -12.43 21.29 -0.04
N LEU A 179 -12.02 21.98 1.00
CA LEU A 179 -12.54 23.31 1.33
C LEU A 179 -12.02 24.40 0.37
N ARG A 180 -10.76 24.26 -0.10
CA ARG A 180 -10.18 25.19 -1.08
C ARG A 180 -10.72 25.05 -2.50
N LEU A 181 -11.22 23.86 -2.88
CA LEU A 181 -11.81 23.64 -4.20
C LEU A 181 -13.28 24.13 -4.31
N ARG A 182 -13.97 24.30 -3.18
CA ARG A 182 -15.34 24.85 -3.16
C ARG A 182 -15.41 26.37 -3.05
N SER A 183 -14.28 27.05 -2.82
CA SER A 183 -14.21 28.50 -2.63
C SER A 183 -13.53 29.27 -3.76
N ARG A 184 -13.45 28.69 -4.96
CA ARG A 184 -13.06 29.47 -6.17
C ARG A 184 -14.32 29.83 -6.93
N PRO A 185 -14.52 31.15 -7.18
CA PRO A 185 -15.63 31.67 -7.95
C PRO A 185 -15.57 31.20 -9.41
#